data_62b1fba243f0ce399d6efd82a4d2d555
#
_entry.id   62b1fba243f0ce399d6efd82a4d2d555
#
_cell.length_a   1.000
_cell.length_b   1.000
_cell.length_c   1.000
_cell.angle_alpha   90.00
_cell.angle_beta   90.00
_cell.angle_gamma   90.00
#
_symmetry.space_group_name_H-M   'P 1'
#
loop_
_entity.id
_entity.type
_entity.pdbx_description
1 polymer ?
#
loop_
_entity_poly.entity_id
_entity_poly.type
_entity_poly.pdbx_seq_one_letter_code
_entity_poly.pdbx_strand_id
1 'polypeptide(L)'
;MGTVRDALQVPDMRRIELSYGLSITGELAGTVALVVYAVGAGGAALVAAYAASRTLAGMGVALVLTGITGRLRRDRLLRWITGARMILLAAAALLAASGQPPAAVIAAGAASSALAGTYRPLQAAVLPWLVRTPAELAASNAVTAMMENSGALIGPLLAGGLLAVAAPAAAMAAAAGCLAVAMVSLLRLTVPDTLEVAGRGAGAVVRDVTSGLAEFVRIAPPGGVAILAFAQTLLRGALVVLIAVLAVHVLALGGSGVGWLTAAFGAGGLAGGAVAAGAVRFTRLGRSFIAGVLLWGVPLAFLALRPVVAIAYLALVVVGIGNAFVDVSVFTLVTRLAGPRTQGKVLAALEFTALAGLATGSILTPLLLHVFGVRGTLALLGGGLAGLALAHAARFRRLDRAMRAPGPETGLLQDLPMFAPLPLARIELLAAETEPRQFPADAVLIREGEPGDHFHLIVDGSAAVSVHGAPQPALQRGDCFGEIALLRDIPRTATITADQPLRTLALGREEFLTAVTGNSMSKAAADALVAERLSTDPPDRGERLART
;
A
#
# COMPACT_ATOMS: atom_id res chain seq x y z
N MET A 1 -11.98 5.80 -17.62
CA MET A 1 -12.43 7.17 -17.23
C MET A 1 -13.91 7.21 -16.80
N GLY A 2 -14.80 6.35 -17.33
CA GLY A 2 -16.20 6.29 -16.91
C GLY A 2 -16.37 5.99 -15.43
N THR A 3 -15.74 4.93 -14.91
CA THR A 3 -15.86 4.47 -13.52
C THR A 3 -15.43 5.47 -12.44
N VAL A 4 -14.43 6.33 -12.70
CA VAL A 4 -14.00 7.40 -11.77
C VAL A 4 -15.06 8.52 -11.73
N ARG A 5 -15.62 8.88 -12.88
CA ARG A 5 -16.70 9.88 -12.97
C ARG A 5 -17.96 9.38 -12.25
N ASP A 6 -18.29 8.10 -12.42
CA ASP A 6 -19.46 7.47 -11.78
C ASP A 6 -19.30 7.40 -10.26
N ALA A 7 -18.11 7.04 -9.75
CA ALA A 7 -17.81 7.06 -8.33
C ALA A 7 -17.97 8.47 -7.71
N LEU A 8 -17.55 9.53 -8.42
CA LEU A 8 -17.67 10.91 -7.95
C LEU A 8 -19.10 11.48 -8.07
N GLN A 9 -20.02 10.79 -8.74
CA GLN A 9 -21.44 11.17 -8.76
C GLN A 9 -22.15 10.84 -7.44
N VAL A 10 -21.61 9.90 -6.63
CA VAL A 10 -22.13 9.62 -5.30
C VAL A 10 -21.77 10.79 -4.36
N PRO A 11 -22.76 11.52 -3.81
CA PRO A 11 -22.50 12.76 -3.04
C PRO A 11 -21.59 12.52 -1.81
N ASP A 12 -21.78 11.41 -1.11
CA ASP A 12 -21.00 11.10 0.09
C ASP A 12 -19.56 10.68 -0.23
N MET A 13 -19.35 10.00 -1.37
CA MET A 13 -18.02 9.73 -1.90
C MET A 13 -17.27 11.03 -2.19
N ARG A 14 -17.90 11.95 -2.93
CA ARG A 14 -17.30 13.24 -3.24
C ARG A 14 -16.97 14.06 -1.98
N ARG A 15 -17.83 14.00 -0.96
CA ARG A 15 -17.61 14.71 0.33
C ARG A 15 -16.40 14.18 1.07
N ILE A 16 -16.26 12.85 1.18
CA ILE A 16 -15.17 12.24 1.93
C ILE A 16 -13.84 12.42 1.20
N GLU A 17 -13.81 12.31 -0.12
CA GLU A 17 -12.59 12.52 -0.93
C GLU A 17 -12.15 13.99 -0.93
N LEU A 18 -13.08 14.93 -1.07
CA LEU A 18 -12.78 16.37 -0.95
C LEU A 18 -12.25 16.71 0.44
N SER A 19 -12.88 16.18 1.50
CA SER A 19 -12.41 16.36 2.86
C SER A 19 -10.99 15.81 3.05
N TYR A 20 -10.69 14.66 2.45
CA TYR A 20 -9.35 14.07 2.51
C TYR A 20 -8.30 14.93 1.81
N GLY A 21 -8.57 15.35 0.58
CA GLY A 21 -7.65 16.21 -0.18
C GLY A 21 -7.35 17.53 0.54
N LEU A 22 -8.38 18.18 1.09
CA LEU A 22 -8.23 19.40 1.89
C LEU A 22 -7.49 19.13 3.23
N SER A 23 -7.72 17.97 3.85
CA SER A 23 -7.02 17.56 5.07
C SER A 23 -5.53 17.37 4.84
N ILE A 24 -5.12 16.73 3.74
CA ILE A 24 -3.72 16.58 3.35
C ILE A 24 -3.09 17.91 2.98
N THR A 25 -3.81 18.74 2.20
CA THR A 25 -3.35 20.09 1.85
C THR A 25 -3.07 20.92 3.10
N GLY A 26 -4.03 20.96 4.05
CA GLY A 26 -3.88 21.67 5.31
C GLY A 26 -2.77 21.10 6.20
N GLU A 27 -2.62 19.77 6.27
CA GLU A 27 -1.55 19.11 7.02
C GLU A 27 -0.17 19.53 6.51
N LEU A 28 0.05 19.47 5.19
CA LEU A 28 1.36 19.75 4.61
C LEU A 28 1.67 21.25 4.58
N ALA A 29 0.65 22.09 4.37
CA ALA A 29 0.80 23.54 4.51
C ALA A 29 1.14 23.93 5.96
N GLY A 30 0.42 23.38 6.94
CA GLY A 30 0.68 23.58 8.36
C GLY A 30 2.06 23.08 8.78
N THR A 31 2.48 21.92 8.27
CA THR A 31 3.83 21.37 8.52
C THR A 31 4.92 22.33 8.03
N VAL A 32 4.83 22.85 6.79
CA VAL A 32 5.79 23.82 6.25
C VAL A 32 5.81 25.09 7.10
N ALA A 33 4.64 25.63 7.46
CA ALA A 33 4.52 26.84 8.27
C ALA A 33 5.13 26.67 9.68
N LEU A 34 4.88 25.51 10.33
CA LEU A 34 5.46 25.17 11.64
C LEU A 34 6.96 24.95 11.57
N VAL A 35 7.46 24.33 10.51
CA VAL A 35 8.90 24.14 10.28
C VAL A 35 9.59 25.50 10.10
N VAL A 36 9.02 26.41 9.32
CA VAL A 36 9.57 27.77 9.12
C VAL A 36 9.57 28.56 10.43
N TYR A 37 8.46 28.49 11.17
CA TYR A 37 8.37 29.09 12.51
C TYR A 37 9.46 28.53 13.44
N ALA A 38 9.63 27.19 13.46
CA ALA A 38 10.60 26.53 14.31
C ALA A 38 12.04 26.91 13.95
N VAL A 39 12.38 27.04 12.66
CA VAL A 39 13.70 27.52 12.22
C VAL A 39 13.97 28.92 12.76
N GLY A 40 13.01 29.84 12.65
CA GLY A 40 13.16 31.22 13.12
C GLY A 40 13.24 31.33 14.65
N ALA A 41 12.55 30.46 15.38
CA ALA A 41 12.45 30.52 16.84
C ALA A 41 13.53 29.73 17.61
N GLY A 42 14.09 28.65 17.01
CA GLY A 42 15.04 27.76 17.71
C GLY A 42 15.89 26.90 16.79
N GLY A 43 15.98 27.26 15.51
CA GLY A 43 16.85 26.60 14.54
C GLY A 43 16.52 25.12 14.30
N ALA A 44 17.53 24.36 13.86
CA ALA A 44 17.39 22.94 13.51
C ALA A 44 16.91 22.07 14.69
N ALA A 45 17.27 22.42 15.94
CA ALA A 45 16.87 21.66 17.11
C ALA A 45 15.35 21.72 17.35
N LEU A 46 14.73 22.90 17.19
CA LEU A 46 13.29 23.04 17.36
C LEU A 46 12.50 22.40 16.21
N VAL A 47 13.02 22.43 14.99
CA VAL A 47 12.46 21.68 13.85
C VAL A 47 12.47 20.19 14.13
N ALA A 48 13.58 19.65 14.62
CA ALA A 48 13.70 18.25 15.00
C ALA A 48 12.75 17.86 16.13
N ALA A 49 12.64 18.73 17.16
CA ALA A 49 11.70 18.53 18.25
C ALA A 49 10.25 18.46 17.75
N TYR A 50 9.86 19.35 16.82
CA TYR A 50 8.55 19.29 16.15
C TYR A 50 8.37 17.97 15.37
N ALA A 51 9.32 17.64 14.51
CA ALA A 51 9.22 16.47 13.66
C ALA A 51 9.18 15.15 14.47
N ALA A 52 9.98 15.05 15.53
CA ALA A 52 10.00 13.91 16.43
C ALA A 52 8.69 13.83 17.25
N SER A 53 8.25 14.94 17.86
CA SER A 53 7.06 14.96 18.71
C SER A 53 5.79 14.60 17.93
N ARG A 54 5.61 15.13 16.70
CA ARG A 54 4.47 14.78 15.84
C ARG A 54 4.45 13.29 15.50
N THR A 55 5.63 12.69 15.21
CA THR A 55 5.73 11.28 14.82
C THR A 55 5.49 10.36 16.01
N LEU A 56 6.13 10.62 17.15
CA LEU A 56 5.97 9.83 18.36
C LEU A 56 4.55 9.93 18.92
N ALA A 57 3.98 11.15 18.96
CA ALA A 57 2.60 11.35 19.36
C ALA A 57 1.61 10.67 18.39
N GLY A 58 1.89 10.70 17.07
CA GLY A 58 1.10 9.99 16.07
C GLY A 58 1.08 8.48 16.26
N MET A 59 2.22 7.87 16.63
CA MET A 59 2.30 6.46 16.99
C MET A 59 1.41 6.15 18.22
N GLY A 60 1.47 6.99 19.26
CA GLY A 60 0.63 6.86 20.46
C GLY A 60 -0.87 6.99 20.14
N VAL A 61 -1.24 7.98 19.34
CA VAL A 61 -2.63 8.20 18.90
C VAL A 61 -3.14 7.00 18.08
N ALA A 62 -2.35 6.46 17.17
CA ALA A 62 -2.72 5.29 16.38
C ALA A 62 -3.01 4.07 17.26
N LEU A 63 -2.20 3.82 18.31
CA LEU A 63 -2.42 2.74 19.28
C LEU A 63 -3.72 2.92 20.08
N VAL A 64 -4.00 4.14 20.55
CA VAL A 64 -5.21 4.45 21.31
C VAL A 64 -6.46 4.30 20.42
N LEU A 65 -6.40 4.84 19.20
CA LEU A 65 -7.56 4.81 18.31
C LEU A 65 -7.92 3.41 17.85
N THR A 66 -6.95 2.51 17.64
CA THR A 66 -7.26 1.09 17.32
C THR A 66 -8.09 0.42 18.43
N GLY A 67 -7.94 0.86 19.70
CA GLY A 67 -8.77 0.38 20.82
C GLY A 67 -10.18 0.97 20.87
N ILE A 68 -10.38 2.16 20.29
CA ILE A 68 -11.63 2.94 20.43
C ILE A 68 -12.51 2.82 19.15
N THR A 69 -11.91 2.61 17.99
CA THR A 69 -12.62 2.60 16.69
C THR A 69 -13.74 1.57 16.58
N GLY A 70 -13.71 0.50 17.37
CA GLY A 70 -14.80 -0.49 17.45
C GLY A 70 -16.04 -0.03 18.23
N ARG A 71 -15.95 1.10 18.97
CA ARG A 71 -17.02 1.57 19.86
C ARG A 71 -17.68 2.87 19.40
N LEU A 72 -17.09 3.57 18.44
CA LEU A 72 -17.56 4.87 17.99
C LEU A 72 -17.92 4.84 16.51
N ARG A 73 -18.96 5.59 16.15
CA ARG A 73 -19.33 5.83 14.75
C ARG A 73 -18.18 6.49 13.99
N ARG A 74 -17.79 5.92 12.88
CA ARG A 74 -16.62 6.35 12.09
C ARG A 74 -16.80 7.75 11.48
N ASP A 75 -18.02 8.12 11.07
CA ASP A 75 -18.35 9.47 10.59
C ASP A 75 -18.19 10.53 11.69
N ARG A 76 -18.62 10.22 12.92
CA ARG A 76 -18.40 11.10 14.07
C ARG A 76 -16.93 11.23 14.40
N LEU A 77 -16.20 10.12 14.40
CA LEU A 77 -14.76 10.11 14.69
C LEU A 77 -13.95 10.93 13.67
N LEU A 78 -14.27 10.81 12.38
CA LEU A 78 -13.66 11.65 11.32
C LEU A 78 -13.92 13.14 11.57
N ARG A 79 -15.17 13.51 11.94
CA ARG A 79 -15.51 14.90 12.28
C ARG A 79 -14.76 15.40 13.51
N TRP A 80 -14.72 14.60 14.58
CA TRP A 80 -14.00 14.96 15.81
C TRP A 80 -12.51 15.16 15.56
N ILE A 81 -11.87 14.24 14.83
CA ILE A 81 -10.45 14.35 14.49
C ILE A 81 -10.18 15.58 13.62
N THR A 82 -10.97 15.82 12.58
CA THR A 82 -10.79 16.99 11.70
C THR A 82 -11.02 18.29 12.46
N GLY A 83 -12.06 18.35 13.33
CA GLY A 83 -12.34 19.51 14.17
C GLY A 83 -11.24 19.77 15.20
N ALA A 84 -10.75 18.73 15.88
CA ALA A 84 -9.65 18.85 16.83
C ALA A 84 -8.37 19.37 16.16
N ARG A 85 -8.03 18.84 14.98
CA ARG A 85 -6.89 19.29 14.18
C ARG A 85 -7.01 20.76 13.77
N MET A 86 -8.19 21.16 13.29
CA MET A 86 -8.50 22.55 12.93
C MET A 86 -8.27 23.48 14.14
N ILE A 87 -8.84 23.16 15.30
CA ILE A 87 -8.72 23.96 16.51
C ILE A 87 -7.26 24.04 16.99
N LEU A 88 -6.54 22.91 17.00
CA LEU A 88 -5.14 22.87 17.42
C LEU A 88 -4.23 23.68 16.50
N LEU A 89 -4.45 23.61 15.18
CA LEU A 89 -3.64 24.37 14.22
C LEU A 89 -4.00 25.87 14.24
N ALA A 90 -5.27 26.22 14.42
CA ALA A 90 -5.70 27.60 14.65
C ALA A 90 -5.13 28.17 15.96
N ALA A 91 -5.09 27.35 17.02
CA ALA A 91 -4.45 27.73 18.28
C ALA A 91 -2.94 27.95 18.08
N ALA A 92 -2.25 27.08 17.34
CA ALA A 92 -0.83 27.28 17.00
C ALA A 92 -0.61 28.60 16.25
N ALA A 93 -1.48 28.94 15.29
CA ALA A 93 -1.43 30.21 14.56
C ALA A 93 -1.60 31.43 15.49
N LEU A 94 -2.58 31.36 16.39
CA LEU A 94 -2.86 32.43 17.37
C LEU A 94 -1.71 32.59 18.37
N LEU A 95 -1.18 31.49 18.91
CA LEU A 95 -0.05 31.50 19.83
C LEU A 95 1.20 32.09 19.16
N ALA A 96 1.46 31.74 17.89
CA ALA A 96 2.56 32.29 17.13
C ALA A 96 2.37 33.81 16.86
N ALA A 97 1.16 34.25 16.53
CA ALA A 97 0.84 35.65 16.28
C ALA A 97 0.92 36.50 17.55
N SER A 98 0.58 35.93 18.72
CA SER A 98 0.61 36.62 20.01
C SER A 98 1.99 36.57 20.70
N GLY A 99 3.03 36.04 20.08
CA GLY A 99 4.37 35.99 20.64
C GLY A 99 4.54 35.03 21.82
N GLN A 100 3.65 34.03 21.95
CA GLN A 100 3.73 33.03 23.01
C GLN A 100 4.96 32.13 22.88
N PRO A 101 5.39 31.44 23.95
CA PRO A 101 6.58 30.60 23.93
C PRO A 101 6.57 29.59 22.78
N PRO A 102 7.68 29.43 22.03
CA PRO A 102 7.75 28.53 20.87
C PRO A 102 7.34 27.09 21.18
N ALA A 103 7.60 26.64 22.43
CA ALA A 103 7.20 25.30 22.87
C ALA A 103 5.68 25.09 22.81
N ALA A 104 4.86 26.09 23.15
CA ALA A 104 3.40 26.01 23.10
C ALA A 104 2.90 25.93 21.64
N VAL A 105 3.48 26.72 20.74
CA VAL A 105 3.17 26.68 19.30
C VAL A 105 3.49 25.30 18.71
N ILE A 106 4.68 24.79 19.01
CA ILE A 106 5.14 23.48 18.55
C ILE A 106 4.27 22.35 19.12
N ALA A 107 3.91 22.42 20.41
CA ALA A 107 3.04 21.41 21.05
C ALA A 107 1.66 21.35 20.38
N ALA A 108 1.03 22.51 20.14
CA ALA A 108 -0.26 22.58 19.46
C ALA A 108 -0.18 22.05 18.01
N GLY A 109 0.84 22.47 17.26
CA GLY A 109 1.08 22.00 15.90
C GLY A 109 1.39 20.50 15.82
N ALA A 110 2.23 19.97 16.71
CA ALA A 110 2.56 18.56 16.78
C ALA A 110 1.33 17.70 17.14
N ALA A 111 0.48 18.17 18.06
CA ALA A 111 -0.76 17.50 18.42
C ALA A 111 -1.74 17.44 17.22
N SER A 112 -1.86 18.53 16.45
CA SER A 112 -2.65 18.54 15.21
C SER A 112 -2.12 17.52 14.21
N SER A 113 -0.80 17.50 13.96
CA SER A 113 -0.16 16.57 13.02
C SER A 113 -0.20 15.12 13.50
N ALA A 114 -0.14 14.86 14.81
CA ALA A 114 -0.27 13.51 15.37
C ALA A 114 -1.63 12.86 15.06
N LEU A 115 -2.69 13.67 15.04
CA LEU A 115 -4.04 13.21 14.68
C LEU A 115 -4.19 12.97 13.16
N ALA A 116 -3.35 13.57 12.32
CA ALA A 116 -3.46 13.46 10.86
C ALA A 116 -3.33 12.03 10.35
N GLY A 117 -2.38 11.27 10.88
CA GLY A 117 -2.13 9.89 10.48
C GLY A 117 -3.31 8.93 10.67
N THR A 118 -4.31 9.32 11.47
CA THR A 118 -5.48 8.49 11.74
C THR A 118 -6.61 8.68 10.73
N TYR A 119 -6.56 9.72 9.91
CA TYR A 119 -7.61 10.03 8.94
C TYR A 119 -7.72 8.96 7.86
N ARG A 120 -6.61 8.60 7.21
CA ARG A 120 -6.59 7.63 6.10
C ARG A 120 -7.12 6.23 6.49
N PRO A 121 -6.71 5.61 7.61
CA PRO A 121 -7.30 4.34 8.06
C PRO A 121 -8.80 4.42 8.29
N LEU A 122 -9.29 5.53 8.86
CA LEU A 122 -10.73 5.74 9.08
C LEU A 122 -11.50 5.91 7.78
N GLN A 123 -10.96 6.69 6.83
CA GLN A 123 -11.52 6.85 5.49
C GLN A 123 -11.59 5.50 4.77
N ALA A 124 -10.48 4.75 4.73
CA ALA A 124 -10.41 3.44 4.10
C ALA A 124 -11.43 2.45 4.68
N ALA A 125 -11.75 2.59 5.97
CA ALA A 125 -12.76 1.76 6.62
C ALA A 125 -14.22 2.20 6.32
N VAL A 126 -14.44 3.43 5.84
CA VAL A 126 -15.75 3.97 5.44
C VAL A 126 -16.04 3.72 3.96
N LEU A 127 -15.03 3.82 3.09
CA LEU A 127 -15.17 3.73 1.64
C LEU A 127 -15.95 2.50 1.15
N PRO A 128 -15.72 1.25 1.63
CA PRO A 128 -16.45 0.08 1.18
C PRO A 128 -17.98 0.15 1.39
N TRP A 129 -18.44 0.99 2.31
CA TRP A 129 -19.87 1.18 2.61
C TRP A 129 -20.56 2.23 1.73
N LEU A 130 -19.76 3.04 1.04
CA LEU A 130 -20.25 4.09 0.13
C LEU A 130 -20.29 3.62 -1.32
N VAL A 131 -19.63 2.51 -1.65
CA VAL A 131 -19.53 1.94 -2.99
C VAL A 131 -20.44 0.71 -3.14
N ARG A 132 -20.91 0.46 -4.36
CA ARG A 132 -21.85 -0.64 -4.68
C ARG A 132 -21.16 -1.80 -5.40
N THR A 133 -20.04 -1.53 -6.05
CA THR A 133 -19.32 -2.51 -6.86
C THR A 133 -17.82 -2.52 -6.56
N PRO A 134 -17.12 -3.66 -6.76
CA PRO A 134 -15.65 -3.71 -6.65
C PRO A 134 -14.93 -2.72 -7.58
N ALA A 135 -15.50 -2.43 -8.75
CA ALA A 135 -14.95 -1.47 -9.70
C ALA A 135 -15.03 -0.03 -9.16
N GLU A 136 -16.14 0.34 -8.50
CA GLU A 136 -16.28 1.63 -7.81
C GLU A 136 -15.28 1.77 -6.65
N LEU A 137 -15.02 0.69 -5.89
CA LEU A 137 -14.02 0.70 -4.82
C LEU A 137 -12.61 0.94 -5.38
N ALA A 138 -12.26 0.28 -6.48
CA ALA A 138 -10.97 0.49 -7.15
C ALA A 138 -10.85 1.94 -7.67
N ALA A 139 -11.91 2.48 -8.27
CA ALA A 139 -11.96 3.86 -8.73
C ALA A 139 -11.82 4.86 -7.57
N SER A 140 -12.49 4.61 -6.45
CA SER A 140 -12.39 5.40 -5.22
C SER A 140 -10.96 5.44 -4.67
N ASN A 141 -10.29 4.29 -4.57
CA ASN A 141 -8.89 4.24 -4.14
C ASN A 141 -7.96 5.03 -5.07
N ALA A 142 -8.23 5.04 -6.37
CA ALA A 142 -7.49 5.86 -7.32
C ALA A 142 -7.73 7.37 -7.08
N VAL A 143 -8.96 7.78 -6.79
CA VAL A 143 -9.28 9.17 -6.42
C VAL A 143 -8.59 9.55 -5.12
N THR A 144 -8.62 8.70 -4.09
CA THR A 144 -7.91 8.92 -2.82
C THR A 144 -6.41 9.16 -3.06
N ALA A 145 -5.77 8.34 -3.89
CA ALA A 145 -4.35 8.53 -4.25
C ALA A 145 -4.10 9.85 -5.00
N MET A 146 -5.02 10.24 -5.90
CA MET A 146 -4.93 11.54 -6.58
C MET A 146 -5.07 12.71 -5.60
N MET A 147 -6.00 12.64 -4.64
CA MET A 147 -6.17 13.67 -3.60
C MET A 147 -4.94 13.78 -2.71
N GLU A 148 -4.36 12.67 -2.32
CA GLU A 148 -3.13 12.62 -1.52
C GLU A 148 -1.96 13.29 -2.25
N ASN A 149 -1.72 12.90 -3.49
CA ASN A 149 -0.64 13.46 -4.30
C ASN A 149 -0.86 14.94 -4.63
N SER A 150 -2.12 15.34 -4.91
CA SER A 150 -2.45 16.75 -5.15
C SER A 150 -2.23 17.59 -3.89
N GLY A 151 -2.65 17.09 -2.73
CA GLY A 151 -2.40 17.75 -1.45
C GLY A 151 -0.91 17.87 -1.12
N ALA A 152 -0.12 16.85 -1.48
CA ALA A 152 1.34 16.86 -1.29
C ALA A 152 2.06 17.93 -2.14
N LEU A 153 1.47 18.36 -3.24
CA LEU A 153 1.98 19.48 -4.04
C LEU A 153 1.37 20.80 -3.60
N ILE A 154 0.03 20.87 -3.51
CA ILE A 154 -0.70 22.13 -3.25
C ILE A 154 -0.42 22.68 -1.85
N GLY A 155 -0.32 21.81 -0.82
CA GLY A 155 -0.08 22.23 0.56
C GLY A 155 1.21 23.04 0.72
N PRO A 156 2.38 22.50 0.34
CA PRO A 156 3.64 23.24 0.39
C PRO A 156 3.67 24.47 -0.52
N LEU A 157 3.02 24.44 -1.70
CA LEU A 157 2.88 25.62 -2.57
C LEU A 157 2.08 26.74 -1.89
N LEU A 158 0.95 26.41 -1.26
CA LEU A 158 0.14 27.34 -0.49
C LEU A 158 0.94 27.99 0.64
N ALA A 159 1.65 27.16 1.43
CA ALA A 159 2.48 27.66 2.50
C ALA A 159 3.64 28.53 1.97
N GLY A 160 4.34 28.07 0.94
CA GLY A 160 5.46 28.81 0.33
C GLY A 160 5.03 30.17 -0.22
N GLY A 161 3.89 30.21 -0.91
CA GLY A 161 3.30 31.46 -1.42
C GLY A 161 2.92 32.45 -0.30
N LEU A 162 2.27 31.96 0.77
CA LEU A 162 1.92 32.79 1.92
C LEU A 162 3.16 33.26 2.70
N LEU A 163 4.15 32.40 2.88
CA LEU A 163 5.40 32.75 3.57
C LEU A 163 6.28 33.74 2.80
N ALA A 164 6.00 33.96 1.50
CA ALA A 164 6.68 34.98 0.72
C ALA A 164 6.18 36.41 1.07
N VAL A 165 4.94 36.54 1.56
CA VAL A 165 4.28 37.85 1.77
C VAL A 165 3.75 38.05 3.19
N ALA A 166 3.72 37.00 4.01
CA ALA A 166 3.14 37.01 5.35
C ALA A 166 3.96 36.20 6.37
N ALA A 167 3.68 36.41 7.64
CA ALA A 167 4.28 35.66 8.74
C ALA A 167 3.83 34.19 8.77
N PRO A 168 4.61 33.27 9.41
CA PRO A 168 4.25 31.86 9.53
C PRO A 168 2.87 31.61 10.14
N ALA A 169 2.42 32.48 11.05
CA ALA A 169 1.09 32.42 11.66
C ALA A 169 -0.05 32.49 10.62
N ALA A 170 0.10 33.31 9.57
CA ALA A 170 -0.87 33.42 8.49
C ALA A 170 -0.97 32.13 7.67
N ALA A 171 0.17 31.48 7.38
CA ALA A 171 0.21 30.20 6.69
C ALA A 171 -0.42 29.07 7.54
N MET A 172 -0.19 29.08 8.89
CA MET A 172 -0.86 28.16 9.81
C MET A 172 -2.38 28.39 9.84
N ALA A 173 -2.82 29.67 9.85
CA ALA A 173 -4.24 30.01 9.81
C ALA A 173 -4.90 29.56 8.49
N ALA A 174 -4.25 29.74 7.36
CA ALA A 174 -4.74 29.26 6.07
C ALA A 174 -4.84 27.71 6.03
N ALA A 175 -3.86 27.01 6.61
CA ALA A 175 -3.88 25.56 6.75
C ALA A 175 -5.05 25.10 7.66
N ALA A 176 -5.32 25.81 8.77
CA ALA A 176 -6.52 25.59 9.59
C ALA A 176 -7.81 25.87 8.80
N GLY A 177 -7.81 26.86 7.91
CA GLY A 177 -8.92 27.14 6.97
C GLY A 177 -9.20 25.96 6.03
N CYS A 178 -8.18 25.31 5.49
CA CYS A 178 -8.35 24.08 4.71
C CYS A 178 -9.05 22.98 5.53
N LEU A 179 -8.64 22.79 6.81
CA LEU A 179 -9.27 21.84 7.71
C LEU A 179 -10.72 22.23 8.05
N ALA A 180 -11.02 23.54 8.14
CA ALA A 180 -12.39 24.02 8.34
C ALA A 180 -13.29 23.65 7.15
N VAL A 181 -12.83 23.86 5.93
CA VAL A 181 -13.57 23.45 4.70
C VAL A 181 -13.71 21.93 4.64
N ALA A 182 -12.66 21.19 5.00
CA ALA A 182 -12.71 19.72 5.14
C ALA A 182 -13.78 19.28 6.15
N MET A 183 -13.86 19.95 7.30
CA MET A 183 -14.88 19.68 8.32
C MET A 183 -16.30 19.95 7.81
N VAL A 184 -16.52 21.06 7.12
CA VAL A 184 -17.82 21.40 6.52
C VAL A 184 -18.27 20.33 5.53
N SER A 185 -17.33 19.78 4.72
CA SER A 185 -17.60 18.69 3.79
C SER A 185 -18.09 17.41 4.49
N LEU A 186 -17.64 17.16 5.74
CA LEU A 186 -18.02 15.98 6.54
C LEU A 186 -19.35 16.15 7.31
N LEU A 187 -19.87 17.38 7.48
CA LEU A 187 -21.07 17.60 8.30
C LEU A 187 -22.30 16.86 7.78
N ARG A 188 -22.40 16.68 6.46
CA ARG A 188 -23.51 16.00 5.78
C ARG A 188 -23.20 14.54 5.41
N LEU A 189 -22.04 14.01 5.84
CA LEU A 189 -21.68 12.61 5.62
C LEU A 189 -22.47 11.74 6.59
N THR A 190 -23.21 10.77 6.06
CA THR A 190 -23.94 9.78 6.85
C THR A 190 -23.47 8.38 6.50
N VAL A 191 -23.04 7.62 7.50
CA VAL A 191 -22.62 6.22 7.33
C VAL A 191 -23.56 5.34 8.15
N PRO A 192 -24.03 4.18 7.61
CA PRO A 192 -24.91 3.26 8.33
C PRO A 192 -24.36 2.83 9.69
N ASP A 193 -25.22 2.67 10.68
CA ASP A 193 -24.88 2.37 12.09
C ASP A 193 -24.32 0.96 12.37
N THR A 194 -24.28 0.09 11.37
CA THR A 194 -24.10 -1.38 11.51
C THR A 194 -22.66 -1.85 11.68
N LEU A 195 -21.75 -1.03 12.24
CA LEU A 195 -20.33 -1.34 12.28
C LEU A 195 -19.80 -1.66 13.67
N GLU A 196 -20.23 -2.76 14.26
CA GLU A 196 -19.49 -3.43 15.34
C GLU A 196 -18.30 -4.21 14.73
N VAL A 197 -17.18 -3.53 14.53
CA VAL A 197 -15.90 -4.22 14.39
C VAL A 197 -15.33 -4.36 15.79
N ALA A 198 -15.22 -5.58 16.29
CA ALA A 198 -14.56 -5.86 17.56
C ALA A 198 -13.19 -5.16 17.62
N GLY A 199 -13.08 -4.11 18.43
CA GLY A 199 -11.85 -3.35 18.60
C GLY A 199 -10.76 -4.29 19.13
N ARG A 200 -9.66 -4.42 18.39
CA ARG A 200 -8.47 -5.13 18.88
C ARG A 200 -7.83 -4.26 19.94
N GLY A 201 -7.67 -4.79 21.16
CA GLY A 201 -7.01 -4.05 22.25
C GLY A 201 -5.56 -3.68 21.87
N ALA A 202 -5.06 -2.57 22.40
CA ALA A 202 -3.69 -2.07 22.15
C ALA A 202 -2.61 -3.15 22.34
N GLY A 203 -2.78 -4.07 23.30
CA GLY A 203 -1.88 -5.19 23.51
C GLY A 203 -1.86 -6.22 22.36
N ALA A 204 -2.95 -6.35 21.59
CA ALA A 204 -2.97 -7.20 20.41
C ALA A 204 -2.19 -6.55 19.26
N VAL A 205 -2.31 -5.23 19.09
CA VAL A 205 -1.56 -4.47 18.07
C VAL A 205 -0.06 -4.53 18.35
N VAL A 206 0.36 -4.35 19.61
CA VAL A 206 1.77 -4.46 20.00
C VAL A 206 2.31 -5.87 19.73
N ARG A 207 1.55 -6.91 20.04
CA ARG A 207 1.93 -8.30 19.72
C ARG A 207 1.99 -8.55 18.21
N ASP A 208 1.07 -8.01 17.45
CA ASP A 208 1.07 -8.14 15.98
C ASP A 208 2.27 -7.43 15.36
N VAL A 209 2.63 -6.22 15.84
CA VAL A 209 3.83 -5.49 15.40
C VAL A 209 5.11 -6.25 15.77
N THR A 210 5.25 -6.73 17.00
CA THR A 210 6.47 -7.44 17.43
C THR A 210 6.64 -8.78 16.71
N SER A 211 5.56 -9.56 16.56
CA SER A 211 5.61 -10.81 15.79
C SER A 211 5.81 -10.56 14.29
N GLY A 212 5.20 -9.47 13.77
CA GLY A 212 5.36 -9.03 12.39
C GLY A 212 6.78 -8.56 12.08
N LEU A 213 7.46 -7.90 13.02
CA LEU A 213 8.85 -7.44 12.83
C LEU A 213 9.82 -8.61 12.66
N ALA A 214 9.68 -9.67 13.48
CA ALA A 214 10.47 -10.87 13.33
C ALA A 214 10.26 -11.53 11.96
N GLU A 215 9.02 -11.61 11.50
CA GLU A 215 8.67 -12.14 10.20
C GLU A 215 9.17 -11.22 9.07
N PHE A 216 8.99 -9.89 9.19
CA PHE A 216 9.45 -8.90 8.22
C PHE A 216 10.96 -8.98 7.97
N VAL A 217 11.76 -9.22 9.01
CA VAL A 217 13.21 -9.42 8.88
C VAL A 217 13.54 -10.76 8.19
N ARG A 218 12.68 -11.77 8.30
CA ARG A 218 12.89 -13.10 7.69
C ARG A 218 12.47 -13.22 6.23
N ILE A 219 11.42 -12.48 5.83
CA ILE A 219 10.71 -12.66 4.53
C ILE A 219 11.55 -12.29 3.30
N ALA A 220 12.39 -11.29 3.37
CA ALA A 220 13.18 -10.88 2.20
C ALA A 220 14.66 -11.19 2.42
N PRO A 221 15.51 -11.17 1.36
CA PRO A 221 16.90 -11.60 1.57
C PRO A 221 17.39 -11.03 2.90
N PRO A 222 17.73 -11.89 3.88
CA PRO A 222 17.52 -11.68 5.31
C PRO A 222 17.85 -10.26 5.76
N GLY A 223 16.82 -9.53 6.19
CA GLY A 223 16.92 -8.16 6.64
C GLY A 223 17.06 -7.07 5.58
N GLY A 224 17.29 -7.38 4.31
CA GLY A 224 17.61 -6.37 3.30
C GLY A 224 16.50 -5.36 3.02
N VAL A 225 15.24 -5.78 2.97
CA VAL A 225 14.09 -4.86 2.79
C VAL A 225 13.90 -4.00 4.04
N ALA A 226 13.95 -4.61 5.22
CA ALA A 226 13.77 -3.90 6.49
C ALA A 226 14.86 -2.84 6.71
N ILE A 227 16.12 -3.21 6.46
CA ILE A 227 17.28 -2.31 6.60
C ILE A 227 17.17 -1.12 5.63
N LEU A 228 16.89 -1.38 4.35
CA LEU A 228 16.79 -0.32 3.35
C LEU A 228 15.55 0.56 3.57
N ALA A 229 14.41 -0.01 3.97
CA ALA A 229 13.21 0.74 4.32
C ALA A 229 13.45 1.64 5.54
N PHE A 230 14.10 1.12 6.59
CA PHE A 230 14.49 1.92 7.76
C PHE A 230 15.46 3.05 7.38
N ALA A 231 16.52 2.75 6.63
CA ALA A 231 17.53 3.74 6.24
C ALA A 231 16.93 4.83 5.32
N GLN A 232 16.03 4.47 4.40
CA GLN A 232 15.34 5.43 3.54
C GLN A 232 14.38 6.32 4.35
N THR A 233 13.61 5.75 5.28
CA THR A 233 12.70 6.54 6.12
C THR A 233 13.43 7.37 7.16
N LEU A 234 14.61 6.93 7.63
CA LEU A 234 15.53 7.75 8.42
C LEU A 234 15.97 8.98 7.62
N LEU A 235 16.41 8.79 6.38
CA LEU A 235 16.76 9.92 5.51
C LEU A 235 15.58 10.84 5.24
N ARG A 236 14.36 10.29 5.08
CA ARG A 236 13.11 11.05 4.93
C ARG A 236 12.82 11.92 6.17
N GLY A 237 13.06 11.39 7.38
CA GLY A 237 12.94 12.16 8.62
C GLY A 237 14.00 13.27 8.72
N ALA A 238 15.23 12.96 8.34
CA ALA A 238 16.31 13.94 8.27
C ALA A 238 16.01 15.05 7.25
N LEU A 239 15.38 14.72 6.13
CA LEU A 239 15.10 15.65 5.04
C LEU A 239 14.17 16.79 5.48
N VAL A 240 13.26 16.57 6.43
CA VAL A 240 12.39 17.61 6.99
C VAL A 240 13.24 18.74 7.60
N VAL A 241 14.25 18.38 8.38
CA VAL A 241 15.19 19.34 9.01
C VAL A 241 16.15 19.92 7.98
N LEU A 242 16.68 19.07 7.08
CA LEU A 242 17.64 19.47 6.05
C LEU A 242 17.05 20.45 5.04
N ILE A 243 15.81 20.28 4.57
CA ILE A 243 15.15 21.24 3.67
C ILE A 243 15.04 22.61 4.35
N ALA A 244 14.69 22.66 5.62
CA ALA A 244 14.53 23.89 6.36
C ALA A 244 15.88 24.63 6.49
N VAL A 245 16.94 23.92 6.93
CA VAL A 245 18.28 24.48 7.08
C VAL A 245 18.87 24.86 5.72
N LEU A 246 18.70 24.03 4.71
CA LEU A 246 19.16 24.27 3.34
C LEU A 246 18.51 25.55 2.76
N ALA A 247 17.19 25.68 2.87
CA ALA A 247 16.45 26.81 2.34
C ALA A 247 16.86 28.14 3.01
N VAL A 248 16.93 28.14 4.34
CA VAL A 248 17.13 29.37 5.10
C VAL A 248 18.62 29.76 5.22
N HIS A 249 19.50 28.81 5.56
CA HIS A 249 20.86 29.12 5.92
C HIS A 249 21.91 28.90 4.80
N VAL A 250 21.59 28.01 3.82
CA VAL A 250 22.56 27.68 2.76
C VAL A 250 22.22 28.35 1.44
N LEU A 251 20.95 28.27 1.03
CA LEU A 251 20.48 28.79 -0.25
C LEU A 251 19.94 30.22 -0.15
N ALA A 252 19.78 30.75 1.06
CA ALA A 252 19.26 32.09 1.35
C ALA A 252 17.87 32.37 0.70
N LEU A 253 17.03 31.33 0.55
CA LEU A 253 15.68 31.42 -0.03
C LEU A 253 14.63 31.90 0.98
N GLY A 254 15.00 32.05 2.25
CA GLY A 254 14.08 32.39 3.32
C GLY A 254 13.03 31.30 3.63
N GLY A 255 11.98 31.69 4.36
CA GLY A 255 10.93 30.75 4.77
C GLY A 255 10.10 30.20 3.60
N SER A 256 9.86 31.02 2.57
CA SER A 256 9.15 30.59 1.36
C SER A 256 9.88 29.47 0.62
N GLY A 257 11.24 29.50 0.66
CA GLY A 257 12.07 28.45 0.06
C GLY A 257 11.82 27.06 0.63
N VAL A 258 11.44 26.93 1.91
CA VAL A 258 11.06 25.65 2.51
C VAL A 258 9.82 25.08 1.82
N GLY A 259 8.81 25.94 1.57
CA GLY A 259 7.59 25.54 0.86
C GLY A 259 7.88 25.12 -0.59
N TRP A 260 8.63 25.94 -1.33
CA TRP A 260 8.97 25.66 -2.72
C TRP A 260 9.83 24.40 -2.88
N LEU A 261 10.82 24.17 -2.04
CA LEU A 261 11.64 22.96 -2.05
C LEU A 261 10.82 21.70 -1.69
N THR A 262 9.92 21.83 -0.70
CA THR A 262 9.01 20.72 -0.36
C THR A 262 8.01 20.45 -1.49
N ALA A 263 7.53 21.49 -2.17
CA ALA A 263 6.66 21.34 -3.35
C ALA A 263 7.39 20.63 -4.51
N ALA A 264 8.68 20.92 -4.73
CA ALA A 264 9.49 20.22 -5.72
C ALA A 264 9.59 18.71 -5.43
N PHE A 265 9.77 18.33 -4.15
CA PHE A 265 9.68 16.93 -3.73
C PHE A 265 8.28 16.33 -4.02
N GLY A 266 7.19 17.06 -3.73
CA GLY A 266 5.83 16.64 -4.03
C GLY A 266 5.57 16.48 -5.52
N ALA A 267 6.05 17.41 -6.36
CA ALA A 267 5.95 17.34 -7.82
C ALA A 267 6.67 16.09 -8.37
N GLY A 268 7.86 15.80 -7.82
CA GLY A 268 8.59 14.58 -8.13
C GLY A 268 7.80 13.31 -7.77
N GLY A 269 7.14 13.31 -6.60
CA GLY A 269 6.28 12.22 -6.14
C GLY A 269 5.10 11.96 -7.08
N LEU A 270 4.43 13.03 -7.55
CA LEU A 270 3.37 12.96 -8.57
C LEU A 270 3.86 12.36 -9.88
N ALA A 271 4.96 12.88 -10.42
CA ALA A 271 5.56 12.38 -11.66
C ALA A 271 6.00 10.91 -11.51
N GLY A 272 6.66 10.59 -10.38
CA GLY A 272 7.09 9.25 -10.04
C GLY A 272 5.94 8.26 -9.90
N GLY A 273 4.83 8.67 -9.28
CA GLY A 273 3.62 7.85 -9.14
C GLY A 273 3.01 7.47 -10.49
N ALA A 274 2.91 8.44 -11.41
CA ALA A 274 2.43 8.20 -12.77
C ALA A 274 3.34 7.23 -13.55
N VAL A 275 4.67 7.39 -13.44
CA VAL A 275 5.65 6.51 -14.06
C VAL A 275 5.65 5.13 -13.40
N ALA A 276 5.62 5.05 -12.06
CA ALA A 276 5.63 3.80 -11.33
C ALA A 276 4.41 2.93 -11.65
N ALA A 277 3.22 3.54 -11.79
CA ALA A 277 2.00 2.83 -12.19
C ALA A 277 2.12 2.12 -13.55
N GLY A 278 2.91 2.68 -14.48
CA GLY A 278 3.17 2.09 -15.81
C GLY A 278 4.42 1.21 -15.89
N ALA A 279 5.46 1.54 -15.10
CA ALA A 279 6.79 0.94 -15.22
C ALA A 279 7.03 -0.21 -14.25
N VAL A 280 6.30 -0.27 -13.13
CA VAL A 280 6.39 -1.37 -12.16
C VAL A 280 5.68 -2.60 -12.75
N ARG A 281 6.24 -3.15 -13.81
CA ARG A 281 5.91 -4.51 -14.23
C ARG A 281 6.38 -5.45 -13.14
N PHE A 282 5.46 -6.24 -12.65
CA PHE A 282 5.53 -7.17 -11.53
C PHE A 282 6.75 -8.13 -11.49
N THR A 283 7.59 -8.12 -12.51
CA THR A 283 8.72 -9.04 -12.68
C THR A 283 10.09 -8.51 -12.20
N ARG A 284 10.15 -7.25 -11.70
CA ARG A 284 11.43 -6.60 -11.33
C ARG A 284 11.32 -5.72 -10.07
N LEU A 285 10.51 -6.13 -9.09
CA LEU A 285 10.23 -5.35 -7.88
C LEU A 285 11.47 -5.02 -7.07
N GLY A 286 12.40 -5.98 -6.93
CA GLY A 286 13.64 -5.77 -6.22
C GLY A 286 14.53 -4.71 -6.87
N ARG A 287 14.62 -4.73 -8.22
CA ARG A 287 15.36 -3.70 -8.97
C ARG A 287 14.70 -2.33 -8.87
N SER A 288 13.36 -2.27 -8.94
CA SER A 288 12.62 -1.02 -8.80
C SER A 288 12.81 -0.44 -7.41
N PHE A 289 12.80 -1.27 -6.36
CA PHE A 289 13.07 -0.84 -5.00
C PHE A 289 14.49 -0.26 -4.85
N ILE A 290 15.52 -0.98 -5.32
CA ILE A 290 16.92 -0.49 -5.29
C ILE A 290 17.06 0.80 -6.10
N ALA A 291 16.45 0.90 -7.29
CA ALA A 291 16.47 2.12 -8.09
C ALA A 291 15.82 3.29 -7.34
N GLY A 292 14.66 3.07 -6.71
CA GLY A 292 14.01 4.07 -5.87
C GLY A 292 14.89 4.56 -4.73
N VAL A 293 15.57 3.64 -4.01
CA VAL A 293 16.50 3.99 -2.92
C VAL A 293 17.73 4.75 -3.45
N LEU A 294 18.25 4.41 -4.63
CA LEU A 294 19.34 5.15 -5.26
C LEU A 294 18.89 6.56 -5.69
N LEU A 295 17.66 6.72 -6.20
CA LEU A 295 17.07 8.02 -6.52
C LEU A 295 16.86 8.90 -5.26
N TRP A 296 16.84 8.31 -4.07
CA TRP A 296 16.90 9.05 -2.80
C TRP A 296 18.32 9.47 -2.45
N GLY A 297 19.28 8.56 -2.47
CA GLY A 297 20.62 8.78 -1.94
C GLY A 297 21.52 9.58 -2.86
N VAL A 298 21.57 9.23 -4.15
CA VAL A 298 22.53 9.81 -5.11
C VAL A 298 22.33 11.32 -5.31
N PRO A 299 21.08 11.84 -5.53
CA PRO A 299 20.89 13.28 -5.72
C PRO A 299 21.26 14.10 -4.49
N LEU A 300 21.01 13.59 -3.28
CA LEU A 300 21.38 14.28 -2.04
C LEU A 300 22.90 14.26 -1.81
N ALA A 301 23.57 13.15 -2.12
CA ALA A 301 25.03 13.10 -2.11
C ALA A 301 25.65 14.07 -3.13
N PHE A 302 25.05 14.19 -4.32
CA PHE A 302 25.49 15.16 -5.34
C PHE A 302 25.24 16.61 -4.89
N LEU A 303 24.09 16.89 -4.26
CA LEU A 303 23.79 18.20 -3.69
C LEU A 303 24.83 18.62 -2.62
N ALA A 304 25.42 17.65 -1.88
CA ALA A 304 26.49 17.93 -0.93
C ALA A 304 27.73 18.56 -1.57
N LEU A 305 28.04 18.21 -2.82
CA LEU A 305 29.20 18.73 -3.56
C LEU A 305 28.98 20.19 -3.95
N ARG A 306 27.80 20.54 -4.45
CA ARG A 306 27.45 21.91 -4.89
C ARG A 306 26.03 22.28 -4.45
N PRO A 307 25.83 22.80 -3.24
CA PRO A 307 24.53 23.22 -2.75
C PRO A 307 24.09 24.55 -3.37
N VAL A 308 23.62 24.49 -4.62
CA VAL A 308 23.06 25.64 -5.34
C VAL A 308 21.55 25.39 -5.59
N VAL A 309 20.81 26.48 -5.75
CA VAL A 309 19.34 26.47 -5.83
C VAL A 309 18.84 25.49 -6.90
N ALA A 310 19.36 25.56 -8.14
CA ALA A 310 18.92 24.71 -9.24
C ALA A 310 19.15 23.21 -8.95
N ILE A 311 20.30 22.85 -8.37
CA ILE A 311 20.63 21.47 -8.00
C ILE A 311 19.71 20.99 -6.87
N ALA A 312 19.37 21.86 -5.90
CA ALA A 312 18.49 21.52 -4.79
C ALA A 312 17.08 21.18 -5.30
N TYR A 313 16.50 22.00 -6.19
CA TYR A 313 15.21 21.71 -6.79
C TYR A 313 15.23 20.40 -7.60
N LEU A 314 16.23 20.22 -8.46
CA LEU A 314 16.36 19.01 -9.27
C LEU A 314 16.53 17.78 -8.39
N ALA A 315 17.38 17.84 -7.38
CA ALA A 315 17.60 16.75 -6.44
C ALA A 315 16.31 16.36 -5.73
N LEU A 316 15.53 17.33 -5.24
CA LEU A 316 14.27 17.03 -4.54
C LEU A 316 13.19 16.48 -5.46
N VAL A 317 13.11 16.93 -6.72
CA VAL A 317 12.24 16.29 -7.73
C VAL A 317 12.64 14.84 -7.94
N VAL A 318 13.93 14.56 -8.11
CA VAL A 318 14.42 13.18 -8.31
C VAL A 318 14.19 12.32 -7.06
N VAL A 319 14.41 12.88 -5.87
CA VAL A 319 14.10 12.21 -4.59
C VAL A 319 12.61 11.90 -4.49
N GLY A 320 11.74 12.82 -4.90
CA GLY A 320 10.28 12.59 -4.94
C GLY A 320 9.88 11.45 -5.88
N ILE A 321 10.48 11.39 -7.09
CA ILE A 321 10.31 10.25 -8.01
C ILE A 321 10.75 8.96 -7.32
N GLY A 322 11.92 8.96 -6.70
CA GLY A 322 12.44 7.81 -5.94
C GLY A 322 11.50 7.37 -4.82
N ASN A 323 10.84 8.32 -4.13
CA ASN A 323 9.86 8.01 -3.08
C ASN A 323 8.71 7.18 -3.61
N ALA A 324 8.11 7.55 -4.74
CA ALA A 324 7.02 6.81 -5.35
C ALA A 324 7.45 5.39 -5.76
N PHE A 325 8.67 5.23 -6.30
CA PHE A 325 9.21 3.91 -6.63
C PHE A 325 9.44 3.04 -5.39
N VAL A 326 9.95 3.60 -4.30
CA VAL A 326 10.14 2.89 -3.03
C VAL A 326 8.79 2.45 -2.47
N ASP A 327 7.82 3.38 -2.34
CA ASP A 327 6.53 3.11 -1.73
C ASP A 327 5.78 1.99 -2.48
N VAL A 328 5.69 2.07 -3.82
CA VAL A 328 5.03 1.04 -4.64
C VAL A 328 5.78 -0.29 -4.56
N SER A 329 7.11 -0.26 -4.67
CA SER A 329 7.90 -1.49 -4.73
C SER A 329 7.96 -2.22 -3.39
N VAL A 330 8.17 -1.50 -2.26
CA VAL A 330 8.26 -2.13 -0.94
C VAL A 330 6.93 -2.73 -0.51
N PHE A 331 5.83 -1.99 -0.73
CA PHE A 331 4.50 -2.48 -0.40
C PHE A 331 4.14 -3.73 -1.20
N THR A 332 4.36 -3.70 -2.53
CA THR A 332 4.10 -4.85 -3.40
C THR A 332 5.01 -6.04 -3.08
N LEU A 333 6.30 -5.78 -2.78
CA LEU A 333 7.26 -6.83 -2.43
C LEU A 333 6.86 -7.53 -1.13
N VAL A 334 6.51 -6.76 -0.11
CA VAL A 334 6.09 -7.28 1.19
C VAL A 334 4.78 -8.07 1.07
N THR A 335 3.79 -7.57 0.34
CA THR A 335 2.51 -8.27 0.14
C THR A 335 2.65 -9.58 -0.63
N ARG A 336 3.63 -9.68 -1.54
CA ARG A 336 3.92 -10.90 -2.30
C ARG A 336 4.72 -11.95 -1.53
N LEU A 337 5.63 -11.49 -0.66
CA LEU A 337 6.50 -12.39 0.10
C LEU A 337 5.86 -12.85 1.42
N ALA A 338 4.92 -12.07 1.96
CA ALA A 338 4.18 -12.46 3.16
C ALA A 338 3.02 -13.39 2.79
N GLY A 339 2.93 -14.53 3.47
CA GLY A 339 1.77 -15.42 3.32
C GLY A 339 0.46 -14.74 3.77
N PRO A 340 -0.71 -15.19 3.30
CA PRO A 340 -2.01 -14.58 3.60
C PRO A 340 -2.28 -14.40 5.10
N ARG A 341 -1.80 -15.34 5.94
CA ARG A 341 -1.98 -15.31 7.40
C ARG A 341 -1.07 -14.30 8.11
N THR A 342 0.07 -13.93 7.52
CA THR A 342 1.09 -13.05 8.13
C THR A 342 1.11 -11.66 7.53
N GLN A 343 0.51 -11.44 6.36
CA GLN A 343 0.53 -10.20 5.59
C GLN A 343 0.17 -8.96 6.43
N GLY A 344 -0.91 -9.01 7.20
CA GLY A 344 -1.33 -7.87 8.03
C GLY A 344 -0.29 -7.51 9.10
N LYS A 345 0.36 -8.52 9.71
CA LYS A 345 1.40 -8.30 10.73
C LYS A 345 2.67 -7.71 10.13
N VAL A 346 3.05 -8.18 8.94
CA VAL A 346 4.26 -7.72 8.24
C VAL A 346 4.07 -6.29 7.72
N LEU A 347 2.88 -5.94 7.22
CA LEU A 347 2.56 -4.57 6.84
C LEU A 347 2.56 -3.63 8.05
N ALA A 348 2.02 -4.04 9.19
CA ALA A 348 2.10 -3.25 10.43
C ALA A 348 3.55 -3.04 10.89
N ALA A 349 4.41 -4.06 10.75
CA ALA A 349 5.84 -3.97 11.04
C ALA A 349 6.58 -3.03 10.07
N LEU A 350 6.23 -3.03 8.79
CA LEU A 350 6.75 -2.09 7.78
C LEU A 350 6.41 -0.65 8.16
N GLU A 351 5.15 -0.37 8.50
CA GLU A 351 4.71 0.97 8.93
C GLU A 351 5.40 1.41 10.21
N PHE A 352 5.53 0.52 11.20
CA PHE A 352 6.27 0.81 12.43
C PHE A 352 7.74 1.13 12.14
N THR A 353 8.39 0.35 11.27
CA THR A 353 9.78 0.58 10.83
C THR A 353 9.93 1.94 10.15
N ALA A 354 8.95 2.32 9.31
CA ALA A 354 8.93 3.61 8.64
C ALA A 354 8.81 4.77 9.64
N LEU A 355 7.89 4.69 10.60
CA LEU A 355 7.73 5.71 11.63
C LEU A 355 8.95 5.81 12.57
N ALA A 356 9.53 4.66 12.94
CA ALA A 356 10.76 4.64 13.74
C ALA A 356 11.93 5.28 13.01
N GLY A 357 12.09 4.98 11.72
CA GLY A 357 13.11 5.61 10.87
C GLY A 357 12.91 7.12 10.78
N LEU A 358 11.68 7.56 10.52
CA LEU A 358 11.31 8.98 10.42
C LEU A 358 11.65 9.75 11.71
N ALA A 359 11.27 9.21 12.87
CA ALA A 359 11.57 9.81 14.17
C ALA A 359 13.07 9.86 14.43
N THR A 360 13.77 8.74 14.22
CA THR A 360 15.23 8.63 14.43
C THR A 360 15.97 9.63 13.55
N GLY A 361 15.62 9.73 12.27
CA GLY A 361 16.23 10.66 11.33
C GLY A 361 16.05 12.11 11.74
N SER A 362 14.82 12.48 12.16
CA SER A 362 14.55 13.84 12.64
C SER A 362 15.35 14.19 13.89
N ILE A 363 15.47 13.25 14.84
CA ILE A 363 16.19 13.47 16.12
C ILE A 363 17.71 13.56 15.89
N LEU A 364 18.26 12.70 15.02
CA LEU A 364 19.71 12.66 14.79
C LEU A 364 20.23 13.83 13.95
N THR A 365 19.40 14.42 13.09
CA THR A 365 19.84 15.42 12.13
C THR A 365 20.50 16.65 12.75
N PRO A 366 20.02 17.28 13.85
CA PRO A 366 20.71 18.39 14.47
C PRO A 366 22.12 18.04 14.97
N LEU A 367 22.30 16.83 15.52
CA LEU A 367 23.61 16.35 15.93
C LEU A 367 24.54 16.17 14.73
N LEU A 368 24.04 15.56 13.65
CA LEU A 368 24.82 15.39 12.41
C LEU A 368 25.19 16.74 11.78
N LEU A 369 24.27 17.72 11.80
CA LEU A 369 24.53 19.08 11.33
C LEU A 369 25.59 19.78 12.17
N HIS A 370 25.58 19.57 13.49
CA HIS A 370 26.58 20.15 14.39
C HIS A 370 27.98 19.57 14.15
N VAL A 371 28.06 18.23 13.93
CA VAL A 371 29.35 17.53 13.78
C VAL A 371 29.91 17.66 12.36
N PHE A 372 29.08 17.46 11.33
CA PHE A 372 29.54 17.36 9.93
C PHE A 372 29.13 18.55 9.06
N GLY A 373 28.37 19.50 9.60
CA GLY A 373 27.74 20.56 8.81
C GLY A 373 26.75 20.05 7.79
N VAL A 374 26.14 20.96 7.01
CA VAL A 374 25.10 20.61 6.03
C VAL A 374 25.63 19.69 4.93
N ARG A 375 26.81 20.02 4.37
CA ARG A 375 27.43 19.23 3.29
C ARG A 375 27.80 17.83 3.75
N GLY A 376 28.45 17.72 4.92
CA GLY A 376 28.85 16.43 5.48
C GLY A 376 27.64 15.56 5.81
N THR A 377 26.56 16.13 6.36
CA THR A 377 25.32 15.41 6.67
C THR A 377 24.64 14.91 5.39
N LEU A 378 24.55 15.74 4.34
CA LEU A 378 23.99 15.31 3.04
C LEU A 378 24.82 14.20 2.40
N ALA A 379 26.17 14.31 2.44
CA ALA A 379 27.08 13.31 1.91
C ALA A 379 26.97 11.98 2.68
N LEU A 380 26.94 12.05 4.02
CA LEU A 380 26.85 10.87 4.89
C LEU A 380 25.52 10.13 4.69
N LEU A 381 24.41 10.84 4.78
CA LEU A 381 23.09 10.22 4.70
C LEU A 381 22.75 9.80 3.26
N GLY A 382 23.00 10.68 2.28
CA GLY A 382 22.73 10.38 0.87
C GLY A 382 23.69 9.34 0.32
N GLY A 383 24.99 9.51 0.53
CA GLY A 383 26.02 8.56 0.09
C GLY A 383 25.93 7.22 0.83
N GLY A 384 25.67 7.26 2.15
CA GLY A 384 25.48 6.06 2.96
C GLY A 384 24.29 5.24 2.49
N LEU A 385 23.14 5.89 2.20
CA LEU A 385 21.96 5.20 1.67
C LEU A 385 22.23 4.61 0.28
N ALA A 386 22.89 5.37 -0.60
CA ALA A 386 23.26 4.87 -1.93
C ALA A 386 24.23 3.68 -1.86
N GLY A 387 25.26 3.77 -1.00
CA GLY A 387 26.21 2.68 -0.75
C GLY A 387 25.51 1.42 -0.20
N LEU A 388 24.60 1.59 0.75
CA LEU A 388 23.80 0.51 1.31
C LEU A 388 22.92 -0.16 0.24
N ALA A 389 22.28 0.64 -0.63
CA ALA A 389 21.49 0.13 -1.74
C ALA A 389 22.35 -0.68 -2.73
N LEU A 390 23.53 -0.21 -3.08
CA LEU A 390 24.46 -0.90 -3.97
C LEU A 390 24.95 -2.22 -3.36
N ALA A 391 25.28 -2.23 -2.06
CA ALA A 391 25.67 -3.44 -1.33
C ALA A 391 24.59 -4.54 -1.37
N HIS A 392 23.32 -4.14 -1.38
CA HIS A 392 22.19 -5.08 -1.44
C HIS A 392 21.71 -5.39 -2.87
N ALA A 393 22.15 -4.65 -3.88
CA ALA A 393 21.66 -4.74 -5.26
C ALA A 393 21.78 -6.15 -5.87
N ALA A 394 22.87 -6.88 -5.56
CA ALA A 394 23.05 -8.26 -6.04
C ALA A 394 22.02 -9.23 -5.43
N ARG A 395 21.68 -9.06 -4.14
CA ARG A 395 20.69 -9.88 -3.43
C ARG A 395 19.29 -9.67 -4.02
N PHE A 396 18.90 -8.42 -4.27
CA PHE A 396 17.62 -8.08 -4.88
C PHE A 396 17.51 -8.54 -6.34
N ARG A 397 18.62 -8.53 -7.10
CA ARG A 397 18.65 -9.14 -8.43
C ARG A 397 18.43 -10.66 -8.42
N ARG A 398 18.94 -11.35 -7.39
CA ARG A 398 18.67 -12.80 -7.21
C ARG A 398 17.21 -13.05 -6.83
N LEU A 399 16.65 -12.22 -5.94
CA LEU A 399 15.23 -12.27 -5.57
C LEU A 399 14.33 -12.09 -6.80
N ASP A 400 14.59 -11.09 -7.66
CA ASP A 400 13.84 -10.87 -8.90
C ASP A 400 13.92 -12.08 -9.85
N ARG A 401 15.06 -12.79 -9.89
CA ARG A 401 15.19 -14.01 -10.69
C ARG A 401 14.37 -15.15 -10.12
N ALA A 402 14.38 -15.32 -8.80
CA ALA A 402 13.57 -16.34 -8.13
C ALA A 402 12.06 -16.08 -8.30
N MET A 403 11.63 -14.81 -8.25
CA MET A 403 10.24 -14.43 -8.50
C MET A 403 9.81 -14.49 -9.98
N ARG A 404 10.78 -14.52 -10.93
CA ARG A 404 10.51 -14.59 -12.38
C ARG A 404 10.31 -15.98 -12.91
N ALA A 405 10.71 -16.99 -12.18
CA ALA A 405 10.30 -18.33 -12.50
C ALA A 405 8.84 -18.47 -12.00
N PRO A 406 7.79 -18.18 -12.86
CA PRO A 406 6.54 -18.85 -12.64
C PRO A 406 6.96 -20.31 -12.66
N GLY A 407 6.66 -21.08 -11.63
CA GLY A 407 6.70 -22.52 -11.77
C GLY A 407 5.97 -22.84 -13.07
N PRO A 408 6.39 -23.79 -13.87
CA PRO A 408 5.68 -24.21 -15.09
C PRO A 408 4.18 -24.39 -14.84
N GLU A 409 3.80 -24.51 -13.60
CA GLU A 409 2.51 -24.69 -13.00
C GLU A 409 1.64 -23.40 -13.03
N THR A 410 2.24 -22.21 -12.81
CA THR A 410 1.50 -20.92 -12.83
C THR A 410 1.03 -20.60 -14.26
N GLY A 411 1.85 -20.93 -15.28
CA GLY A 411 1.47 -20.77 -16.69
C GLY A 411 0.30 -21.67 -17.06
N LEU A 412 0.34 -22.94 -16.66
CA LEU A 412 -0.74 -23.90 -16.94
C LEU A 412 -2.05 -23.50 -16.26
N LEU A 413 -2.01 -22.97 -15.03
CA LEU A 413 -3.21 -22.45 -14.37
C LEU A 413 -3.76 -21.21 -15.08
N GLN A 414 -2.88 -20.31 -15.56
CA GLN A 414 -3.29 -19.09 -16.28
C GLN A 414 -3.93 -19.40 -17.64
N ASP A 415 -3.52 -20.49 -18.30
CA ASP A 415 -4.05 -20.91 -19.59
C ASP A 415 -5.48 -21.52 -19.48
N LEU A 416 -5.91 -21.91 -18.26
CA LEU A 416 -7.25 -22.41 -18.06
C LEU A 416 -8.29 -21.27 -18.14
N PRO A 417 -9.35 -21.42 -18.97
CA PRO A 417 -10.36 -20.38 -19.18
C PRO A 417 -10.98 -19.84 -17.89
N MET A 418 -11.15 -20.69 -16.87
CA MET A 418 -11.72 -20.31 -15.59
C MET A 418 -10.80 -19.49 -14.70
N PHE A 419 -9.48 -19.56 -14.91
CA PHE A 419 -8.49 -18.78 -14.14
C PHE A 419 -7.90 -17.63 -14.95
N ALA A 420 -8.02 -17.62 -16.27
CA ALA A 420 -7.52 -16.55 -17.14
C ALA A 420 -8.02 -15.13 -16.75
N PRO A 421 -9.27 -14.93 -16.24
CA PRO A 421 -9.72 -13.62 -15.78
C PRO A 421 -9.13 -13.17 -14.45
N LEU A 422 -8.44 -14.06 -13.71
CA LEU A 422 -7.89 -13.72 -12.40
C LEU A 422 -6.61 -12.88 -12.53
N PRO A 423 -6.39 -11.93 -11.61
CA PRO A 423 -5.11 -11.23 -11.52
C PRO A 423 -3.95 -12.22 -11.29
N LEU A 424 -2.80 -11.97 -11.92
CA LEU A 424 -1.62 -12.84 -11.82
C LEU A 424 -1.24 -13.17 -10.37
N ALA A 425 -1.35 -12.21 -9.46
CA ALA A 425 -1.09 -12.42 -8.03
C ALA A 425 -2.03 -13.46 -7.39
N ARG A 426 -3.28 -13.59 -7.89
CA ARG A 426 -4.21 -14.59 -7.41
C ARG A 426 -3.88 -15.98 -7.97
N ILE A 427 -3.43 -16.03 -9.23
CA ILE A 427 -2.96 -17.28 -9.86
C ILE A 427 -1.68 -17.79 -9.18
N GLU A 428 -0.75 -16.90 -8.83
CA GLU A 428 0.46 -17.24 -8.07
C GLU A 428 0.12 -17.81 -6.67
N LEU A 429 -0.89 -17.25 -5.99
CA LEU A 429 -1.39 -17.79 -4.73
C LEU A 429 -2.02 -19.17 -4.90
N LEU A 430 -2.86 -19.34 -5.92
CA LEU A 430 -3.44 -20.65 -6.24
C LEU A 430 -2.36 -21.68 -6.54
N ALA A 431 -1.34 -21.32 -7.33
CA ALA A 431 -0.22 -22.21 -7.63
C ALA A 431 0.54 -22.64 -6.36
N ALA A 432 0.68 -21.73 -5.37
CA ALA A 432 1.31 -22.04 -4.09
C ALA A 432 0.44 -22.92 -3.18
N GLU A 433 -0.89 -22.92 -3.38
CA GLU A 433 -1.86 -23.76 -2.65
C GLU A 433 -2.06 -25.13 -3.31
N THR A 434 -1.52 -25.36 -4.53
CA THR A 434 -1.60 -26.66 -5.20
C THR A 434 -0.66 -27.69 -4.61
N GLU A 435 -1.13 -28.92 -4.49
CA GLU A 435 -0.34 -30.08 -4.10
C GLU A 435 0.06 -30.90 -5.33
N PRO A 436 1.36 -31.11 -5.60
CA PRO A 436 1.78 -32.00 -6.67
C PRO A 436 1.48 -33.46 -6.30
N ARG A 437 0.74 -34.15 -7.15
CA ARG A 437 0.43 -35.58 -7.01
C ARG A 437 0.97 -36.36 -8.20
N GLN A 438 1.47 -37.57 -7.93
CA GLN A 438 1.99 -38.49 -8.94
C GLN A 438 1.23 -39.81 -8.87
N PHE A 439 0.88 -40.30 -10.04
CA PHE A 439 0.14 -41.56 -10.16
C PHE A 439 0.89 -42.47 -11.15
N PRO A 440 1.03 -43.78 -10.84
CA PRO A 440 1.55 -44.73 -11.80
C PRO A 440 0.56 -44.97 -12.95
N ALA A 441 1.01 -45.55 -14.05
CA ALA A 441 0.11 -46.02 -15.12
C ALA A 441 -0.96 -46.96 -14.55
N ASP A 442 -2.14 -46.94 -15.14
CA ASP A 442 -3.34 -47.71 -14.76
C ASP A 442 -3.94 -47.36 -13.36
N ALA A 443 -3.41 -46.34 -12.68
CA ALA A 443 -3.99 -45.87 -11.44
C ALA A 443 -5.33 -45.15 -11.68
N VAL A 444 -6.37 -45.48 -10.90
CA VAL A 444 -7.64 -44.74 -10.90
C VAL A 444 -7.52 -43.53 -9.99
N LEU A 445 -7.65 -42.33 -10.56
CA LEU A 445 -7.55 -41.06 -9.85
C LEU A 445 -8.88 -40.64 -9.23
N ILE A 446 -9.95 -40.84 -9.98
CA ILE A 446 -11.33 -40.49 -9.63
C ILE A 446 -12.24 -41.63 -10.08
N ARG A 447 -13.20 -42.00 -9.25
CA ARG A 447 -14.25 -42.95 -9.63
C ARG A 447 -15.59 -42.23 -9.74
N GLU A 448 -16.34 -42.56 -10.78
CA GLU A 448 -17.71 -42.09 -10.96
C GLU A 448 -18.57 -42.44 -9.73
N GLY A 449 -19.40 -41.51 -9.25
CA GLY A 449 -20.24 -41.66 -8.07
C GLY A 449 -19.59 -41.36 -6.73
N GLU A 450 -18.25 -41.20 -6.64
CA GLU A 450 -17.59 -40.81 -5.40
C GLU A 450 -17.76 -39.30 -5.11
N PRO A 451 -17.69 -38.87 -3.82
CA PRO A 451 -17.70 -37.45 -3.50
C PRO A 451 -16.48 -36.74 -4.02
N GLY A 452 -16.63 -35.49 -4.53
CA GLY A 452 -15.55 -34.69 -5.04
C GLY A 452 -14.94 -33.77 -3.97
N ASP A 453 -13.62 -33.84 -3.80
CA ASP A 453 -12.86 -33.05 -2.81
C ASP A 453 -11.74 -32.22 -3.41
N HIS A 454 -11.23 -32.59 -4.62
CA HIS A 454 -10.14 -31.91 -5.29
C HIS A 454 -10.43 -31.60 -6.75
N PHE A 455 -9.92 -30.48 -7.21
CA PHE A 455 -9.72 -30.14 -8.61
C PHE A 455 -8.31 -30.57 -9.03
N HIS A 456 -8.13 -31.09 -10.25
CA HIS A 456 -6.84 -31.53 -10.76
C HIS A 456 -6.52 -30.88 -12.10
N LEU A 457 -5.26 -30.45 -12.26
CA LEU A 457 -4.67 -29.97 -13.51
C LEU A 457 -3.52 -30.91 -13.93
N ILE A 458 -3.54 -31.41 -15.17
CA ILE A 458 -2.50 -32.31 -15.69
C ILE A 458 -1.27 -31.49 -16.05
N VAL A 459 -0.13 -31.80 -15.41
CA VAL A 459 1.18 -31.17 -15.68
C VAL A 459 1.99 -32.00 -16.67
N ASP A 460 1.88 -33.33 -16.58
CA ASP A 460 2.61 -34.27 -17.42
C ASP A 460 1.84 -35.60 -17.48
N GLY A 461 1.86 -36.24 -18.65
CA GLY A 461 1.13 -37.48 -18.89
C GLY A 461 -0.24 -37.30 -19.53
N SER A 462 -1.04 -38.38 -19.58
CA SER A 462 -2.41 -38.41 -20.09
C SER A 462 -3.29 -39.32 -19.24
N ALA A 463 -4.61 -39.07 -19.26
CA ALA A 463 -5.59 -39.85 -18.52
C ALA A 463 -6.79 -40.21 -19.39
N ALA A 464 -7.20 -41.48 -19.37
CA ALA A 464 -8.44 -41.96 -19.95
C ALA A 464 -9.63 -41.51 -19.11
N VAL A 465 -10.72 -41.17 -19.78
CA VAL A 465 -11.99 -40.79 -19.20
C VAL A 465 -13.05 -41.81 -19.57
N SER A 466 -13.80 -42.28 -18.63
CA SER A 466 -14.98 -43.09 -18.91
C SER A 466 -16.22 -42.63 -18.12
N VAL A 467 -17.35 -42.57 -18.78
CA VAL A 467 -18.64 -42.23 -18.21
C VAL A 467 -19.59 -43.43 -18.40
N HIS A 468 -20.05 -43.99 -17.32
CA HIS A 468 -20.85 -45.25 -17.34
C HIS A 468 -20.18 -46.40 -18.09
N GLY A 469 -18.85 -46.48 -18.03
CA GLY A 469 -18.07 -47.45 -18.77
C GLY A 469 -17.84 -47.14 -20.26
N ALA A 470 -18.47 -46.08 -20.80
CA ALA A 470 -18.23 -45.62 -22.17
C ALA A 470 -16.99 -44.71 -22.23
N PRO A 471 -16.03 -44.99 -23.14
CA PRO A 471 -14.80 -44.16 -23.28
C PRO A 471 -15.14 -42.76 -23.79
N GLN A 472 -14.51 -41.77 -23.25
CA GLN A 472 -14.55 -40.36 -23.65
C GLN A 472 -13.18 -39.90 -24.12
N PRO A 473 -13.05 -38.75 -24.76
CA PRO A 473 -11.74 -38.20 -25.16
C PRO A 473 -10.77 -38.12 -23.97
N ALA A 474 -9.53 -38.61 -24.20
CA ALA A 474 -8.49 -38.60 -23.18
C ALA A 474 -8.04 -37.19 -22.85
N LEU A 475 -7.75 -36.95 -21.57
CA LEU A 475 -7.19 -35.70 -21.07
C LEU A 475 -5.68 -35.70 -21.20
N GLN A 476 -5.12 -34.55 -21.60
CA GLN A 476 -3.70 -34.36 -21.84
C GLN A 476 -3.13 -33.26 -20.94
N ARG A 477 -1.82 -33.02 -21.06
CA ARG A 477 -1.16 -31.90 -20.38
C ARG A 477 -1.87 -30.58 -20.66
N GLY A 478 -2.19 -29.84 -19.61
CA GLY A 478 -2.95 -28.58 -19.66
C GLY A 478 -4.46 -28.75 -19.45
N ASP A 479 -4.97 -29.98 -19.55
CA ASP A 479 -6.38 -30.24 -19.24
C ASP A 479 -6.60 -30.37 -17.72
N CYS A 480 -7.83 -30.06 -17.32
CA CYS A 480 -8.26 -30.18 -15.94
C CYS A 480 -9.43 -31.15 -15.79
N PHE A 481 -9.63 -31.66 -14.57
CA PHE A 481 -10.77 -32.53 -14.23
C PHE A 481 -11.17 -32.40 -12.76
N GLY A 482 -12.38 -32.84 -12.47
CA GLY A 482 -12.96 -32.80 -11.12
C GLY A 482 -13.70 -31.51 -10.79
N GLU A 483 -13.73 -30.51 -11.69
CA GLU A 483 -14.40 -29.23 -11.53
C GLU A 483 -15.92 -29.34 -11.46
N ILE A 484 -16.53 -30.28 -12.23
CA ILE A 484 -18.00 -30.45 -12.33
C ILE A 484 -18.59 -30.79 -10.95
N ALA A 485 -18.00 -31.77 -10.28
CA ALA A 485 -18.44 -32.21 -8.95
C ALA A 485 -18.35 -31.11 -7.91
N LEU A 486 -17.29 -30.26 -7.99
CA LEU A 486 -17.08 -29.14 -7.07
C LEU A 486 -18.02 -27.97 -7.32
N LEU A 487 -18.25 -27.59 -8.58
CA LEU A 487 -19.07 -26.44 -8.95
C LEU A 487 -20.57 -26.71 -8.82
N ARG A 488 -21.00 -27.96 -9.07
CA ARG A 488 -22.42 -28.35 -9.03
C ARG A 488 -22.82 -29.01 -7.72
N ASP A 489 -21.87 -29.30 -6.83
CA ASP A 489 -22.07 -30.00 -5.56
C ASP A 489 -22.75 -31.37 -5.75
N ILE A 490 -22.25 -32.14 -6.73
CA ILE A 490 -22.74 -33.48 -7.09
C ILE A 490 -21.58 -34.49 -7.00
N PRO A 491 -21.89 -35.81 -6.94
CA PRO A 491 -20.85 -36.84 -7.07
C PRO A 491 -20.06 -36.74 -8.37
N ARG A 492 -18.88 -37.36 -8.42
CA ARG A 492 -18.02 -37.42 -9.61
C ARG A 492 -18.79 -37.99 -10.80
N THR A 493 -18.74 -37.29 -11.93
CA THR A 493 -19.51 -37.64 -13.14
C THR A 493 -18.78 -38.58 -14.07
N ALA A 494 -17.49 -38.88 -13.83
CA ALA A 494 -16.68 -39.75 -14.67
C ALA A 494 -15.63 -40.48 -13.82
N THR A 495 -15.16 -41.62 -14.35
CA THR A 495 -13.95 -42.31 -13.86
C THR A 495 -12.74 -41.86 -14.68
N ILE A 496 -11.68 -41.46 -14.00
CA ILE A 496 -10.40 -41.00 -14.60
C ILE A 496 -9.31 -41.98 -14.22
N THR A 497 -8.64 -42.54 -15.24
CA THR A 497 -7.56 -43.52 -15.08
C THR A 497 -6.30 -43.02 -15.80
N ALA A 498 -5.15 -43.13 -15.19
CA ALA A 498 -3.88 -42.74 -15.80
C ALA A 498 -3.51 -43.71 -16.93
N ASP A 499 -3.34 -43.23 -18.18
CA ASP A 499 -2.86 -44.06 -19.30
C ASP A 499 -1.37 -44.34 -19.20
N GLN A 500 -0.64 -43.44 -18.57
CA GLN A 500 0.82 -43.48 -18.37
C GLN A 500 1.15 -42.81 -17.05
N PRO A 501 2.39 -42.84 -16.55
CA PRO A 501 2.75 -42.11 -15.35
C PRO A 501 2.30 -40.66 -15.43
N LEU A 502 1.45 -40.26 -14.52
CA LEU A 502 0.74 -38.99 -14.58
C LEU A 502 1.14 -38.09 -13.42
N ARG A 503 1.39 -36.82 -13.72
CA ARG A 503 1.63 -35.78 -12.71
C ARG A 503 0.50 -34.76 -12.78
N THR A 504 -0.15 -34.48 -11.65
CA THR A 504 -1.17 -33.45 -11.54
C THR A 504 -0.86 -32.46 -10.44
N LEU A 505 -1.45 -31.27 -10.53
CA LEU A 505 -1.60 -30.32 -9.42
C LEU A 505 -3.01 -30.46 -8.90
N ALA A 506 -3.14 -30.81 -7.62
CA ALA A 506 -4.41 -30.92 -6.91
C ALA A 506 -4.67 -29.63 -6.15
N LEU A 507 -5.88 -29.08 -6.27
CA LEU A 507 -6.36 -27.93 -5.50
C LEU A 507 -7.57 -28.37 -4.68
N GLY A 508 -7.58 -28.05 -3.40
CA GLY A 508 -8.68 -28.37 -2.51
C GLY A 508 -9.99 -27.70 -2.92
N ARG A 509 -11.12 -28.26 -2.48
CA ARG A 509 -12.47 -27.78 -2.79
C ARG A 509 -12.67 -26.32 -2.40
N GLU A 510 -12.26 -25.94 -1.20
CA GLU A 510 -12.49 -24.60 -0.66
C GLU A 510 -11.69 -23.53 -1.43
N GLU A 511 -10.42 -23.81 -1.70
CA GLU A 511 -9.52 -22.94 -2.45
C GLU A 511 -10.00 -22.77 -3.90
N PHE A 512 -10.41 -23.87 -4.55
CA PHE A 512 -10.95 -23.87 -5.91
C PHE A 512 -12.23 -23.05 -5.99
N LEU A 513 -13.22 -23.32 -5.12
CA LEU A 513 -14.48 -22.59 -5.13
C LEU A 513 -14.28 -21.11 -4.83
N THR A 514 -13.42 -20.76 -3.87
CA THR A 514 -13.11 -19.36 -3.54
C THR A 514 -12.49 -18.63 -4.74
N ALA A 515 -11.63 -19.30 -5.51
CA ALA A 515 -11.01 -18.71 -6.69
C ALA A 515 -12.03 -18.46 -7.81
N VAL A 516 -12.86 -19.44 -8.11
CA VAL A 516 -13.80 -19.38 -9.24
C VAL A 516 -15.01 -18.52 -8.90
N THR A 517 -15.62 -18.68 -7.72
CA THR A 517 -16.86 -17.96 -7.36
C THR A 517 -16.60 -16.54 -6.89
N GLY A 518 -15.38 -16.23 -6.45
CA GLY A 518 -14.96 -14.88 -6.05
C GLY A 518 -14.81 -13.88 -7.21
N ASN A 519 -14.87 -14.34 -8.47
CA ASN A 519 -14.79 -13.50 -9.67
C ASN A 519 -15.89 -13.89 -10.66
N SER A 520 -16.74 -12.96 -11.07
CA SER A 520 -17.88 -13.21 -11.94
C SER A 520 -17.48 -13.73 -13.33
N MET A 521 -16.36 -13.26 -13.90
CA MET A 521 -15.87 -13.72 -15.19
C MET A 521 -15.28 -15.14 -15.09
N SER A 522 -14.57 -15.44 -14.01
CA SER A 522 -14.07 -16.80 -13.73
C SER A 522 -15.19 -17.79 -13.57
N LYS A 523 -16.24 -17.40 -12.84
CA LYS A 523 -17.45 -18.23 -12.67
C LYS A 523 -18.15 -18.49 -14.01
N ALA A 524 -18.34 -17.46 -14.83
CA ALA A 524 -18.96 -17.59 -16.14
C ALA A 524 -18.14 -18.53 -17.06
N ALA A 525 -16.82 -18.41 -17.06
CA ALA A 525 -15.94 -19.28 -17.85
C ALA A 525 -15.98 -20.74 -17.34
N ALA A 526 -16.03 -20.95 -16.03
CA ALA A 526 -16.16 -22.28 -15.43
C ALA A 526 -17.53 -22.92 -15.74
N ASP A 527 -18.61 -22.15 -15.63
CA ASP A 527 -19.96 -22.61 -15.97
C ASP A 527 -20.08 -22.98 -17.46
N ALA A 528 -19.42 -22.23 -18.37
CA ALA A 528 -19.35 -22.53 -19.80
C ALA A 528 -18.63 -23.85 -20.06
N LEU A 529 -17.45 -24.07 -19.44
CA LEU A 529 -16.69 -25.33 -19.57
C LEU A 529 -17.50 -26.54 -19.06
N VAL A 530 -18.18 -26.39 -17.92
CA VAL A 530 -19.06 -27.44 -17.36
C VAL A 530 -20.21 -27.74 -18.31
N ALA A 531 -20.86 -26.71 -18.87
CA ALA A 531 -21.95 -26.89 -19.82
C ALA A 531 -21.49 -27.60 -21.10
N GLU A 532 -20.33 -27.27 -21.64
CA GLU A 532 -19.73 -27.94 -22.78
C GLU A 532 -19.46 -29.42 -22.51
N ARG A 533 -18.86 -29.76 -21.37
CA ARG A 533 -18.57 -31.16 -20.99
C ARG A 533 -19.82 -31.99 -20.73
N LEU A 534 -20.86 -31.40 -20.15
CA LEU A 534 -22.14 -32.09 -19.93
C LEU A 534 -22.96 -32.22 -21.21
N SER A 535 -22.80 -31.36 -22.21
CA SER A 535 -23.49 -31.45 -23.50
C SER A 535 -22.89 -32.51 -24.44
N THR A 536 -21.66 -32.93 -24.20
CA THR A 536 -20.94 -33.98 -24.96
C THR A 536 -21.35 -35.40 -24.48
N ASP A 537 -22.15 -35.50 -23.43
CA ASP A 537 -22.73 -36.75 -22.92
C ASP A 537 -23.93 -37.18 -23.82
N PRO A 538 -24.07 -38.45 -24.23
CA PRO A 538 -25.20 -38.88 -25.07
C PRO A 538 -26.56 -38.68 -24.38
N PRO A 539 -27.68 -38.43 -25.14
CA PRO A 539 -28.91 -37.83 -24.63
C PRO A 539 -29.85 -38.83 -23.91
N ASP A 540 -29.44 -39.49 -22.85
CA ASP A 540 -30.29 -40.42 -22.13
C ASP A 540 -30.37 -40.21 -20.59
N ARG A 541 -30.39 -38.97 -20.09
CA ARG A 541 -30.49 -38.70 -18.64
C ARG A 541 -31.56 -37.73 -18.16
N GLY A 542 -32.25 -37.05 -19.05
CA GLY A 542 -33.31 -36.08 -18.66
C GLY A 542 -34.59 -36.70 -18.13
N GLU A 543 -34.89 -37.98 -18.43
CA GLU A 543 -36.20 -38.53 -18.15
C GLU A 543 -36.28 -39.47 -16.93
N ARG A 544 -35.20 -39.97 -16.36
CA ARG A 544 -35.25 -40.90 -15.22
C ARG A 544 -35.18 -40.26 -13.83
N LEU A 545 -34.67 -39.04 -13.71
CA LEU A 545 -34.62 -38.32 -12.41
C LEU A 545 -35.89 -37.50 -12.11
N ALA A 546 -36.82 -37.42 -13.04
CA ALA A 546 -38.15 -36.79 -12.83
C ALA A 546 -39.23 -37.77 -12.37
N ARG A 547 -38.90 -39.05 -12.12
CA ARG A 547 -39.87 -40.10 -11.72
C ARG A 547 -39.49 -40.90 -10.46
N THR A 548 -38.59 -40.41 -9.65
CA THR A 548 -38.39 -40.85 -8.26
C THR A 548 -38.40 -39.59 -7.33
#